data_0a20d49c4bf96f6c0438773e7af7e64e
#
_entry.id   0a20d49c4bf96f6c0438773e7af7e64e
#
_cell.length_a   1.000
_cell.length_b   1.000
_cell.length_c   1.000
_cell.angle_alpha   90.00
_cell.angle_beta   90.00
_cell.angle_gamma   90.00
#
_symmetry.space_group_name_H-M   'P 1'
#
loop_
_entity.id
_entity.type
_entity.pdbx_description
1 polymer ?
#
loop_
_entity_poly.entity_id
_entity_poly.type
_entity_poly.pdbx_seq_one_letter_code
_entity_poly.pdbx_strand_id
1 'polypeptide(L)'
;YTVLRNGDGSDTIVPNEVFVANSVQNLSLSDTVIQMTTKVSVDYRTDIDLALRLLEEAALGVDKVRKGPDRVPAATMVAFGADGIDLQLGFWVNELDGRGTVLSNVNRAIWRSFQEHQINVPFPQREIRLIDEQYQPVKERLNTAKNPAKSDIGP
;
A
#
# COMPACT_ATOMS: atom_id res chain seq x y z
N TYR A 1 -2.51 -24.52 -10.30
CA TYR A 1 -2.95 -23.13 -10.35
C TYR A 1 -4.43 -23.05 -10.70
N THR A 2 -5.09 -22.01 -10.25
CA THR A 2 -6.50 -21.76 -10.52
C THR A 2 -6.61 -20.54 -11.43
N VAL A 3 -7.41 -20.64 -12.48
CA VAL A 3 -7.69 -19.53 -13.39
C VAL A 3 -8.98 -18.87 -12.92
N LEU A 4 -8.89 -17.58 -12.56
CA LEU A 4 -10.04 -16.75 -12.24
C LEU A 4 -10.36 -15.84 -13.41
N ARG A 5 -11.59 -15.90 -13.89
CA ARG A 5 -12.07 -14.98 -14.90
C ARG A 5 -12.62 -13.72 -14.22
N ASN A 6 -12.01 -12.60 -14.50
CA ASN A 6 -12.45 -11.31 -14.00
C ASN A 6 -13.67 -10.79 -14.79
N GLY A 7 -14.42 -9.88 -14.18
CA GLY A 7 -15.59 -9.28 -14.81
C GLY A 7 -15.29 -8.42 -16.06
N ASP A 8 -14.02 -8.07 -16.29
CA ASP A 8 -13.52 -7.35 -17.47
C ASP A 8 -13.12 -8.27 -18.63
N GLY A 9 -13.26 -9.60 -18.46
CA GLY A 9 -12.88 -10.60 -19.45
C GLY A 9 -11.44 -11.05 -19.42
N SER A 10 -10.62 -10.54 -18.50
CA SER A 10 -9.25 -11.01 -18.29
C SER A 10 -9.21 -12.26 -17.43
N ASP A 11 -8.33 -13.17 -17.76
CA ASP A 11 -8.08 -14.35 -16.95
C ASP A 11 -6.85 -14.11 -16.07
N THR A 12 -7.04 -14.25 -14.77
CA THR A 12 -5.94 -14.13 -13.79
C THR A 12 -5.58 -15.52 -13.28
N ILE A 13 -4.33 -15.88 -13.42
CA ILE A 13 -3.79 -17.11 -12.85
C ILE A 13 -3.39 -16.82 -11.41
N VAL A 14 -4.07 -17.45 -10.47
CA VAL A 14 -3.80 -17.31 -9.04
C VAL A 14 -3.16 -18.61 -8.53
N PRO A 15 -1.98 -18.54 -7.90
CA PRO A 15 -1.41 -19.72 -7.23
C PRO A 15 -2.38 -20.28 -6.19
N ASN A 16 -2.52 -21.59 -6.10
CA ASN A 16 -3.45 -22.24 -5.19
C ASN A 16 -3.24 -21.84 -3.72
N GLU A 17 -2.03 -21.58 -3.32
CA GLU A 17 -1.69 -21.12 -1.96
C GLU A 17 -2.36 -19.78 -1.62
N VAL A 18 -2.37 -18.84 -2.56
CA VAL A 18 -3.03 -17.54 -2.38
C VAL A 18 -4.55 -17.72 -2.30
N PHE A 19 -5.10 -18.65 -3.07
CA PHE A 19 -6.53 -18.95 -3.06
C PHE A 19 -6.98 -19.56 -1.74
N VAL A 20 -6.22 -20.50 -1.19
CA VAL A 20 -6.50 -21.13 0.11
C VAL A 20 -6.36 -20.14 1.27
N ALA A 21 -5.40 -19.21 1.19
CA ALA A 21 -5.19 -18.20 2.23
C ALA A 21 -6.26 -17.11 2.24
N ASN A 22 -6.89 -16.83 1.08
CA ASN A 22 -7.79 -15.69 0.91
C ASN A 22 -9.26 -16.08 0.69
N SER A 23 -9.58 -17.36 0.49
CA SER A 23 -10.95 -17.78 0.25
C SER A 23 -11.48 -18.62 1.41
N VAL A 24 -12.31 -18.02 2.21
CA VAL A 24 -13.23 -18.78 3.05
C VAL A 24 -14.57 -18.78 2.33
N GLN A 25 -14.86 -19.84 1.58
CA GLN A 25 -16.18 -20.03 1.00
C GLN A 25 -17.13 -20.56 2.06
N ASN A 26 -18.08 -19.74 2.42
CA ASN A 26 -19.23 -20.19 3.18
C ASN A 26 -20.36 -20.50 2.20
N LEU A 27 -20.55 -21.78 1.88
CA LEU A 27 -21.57 -22.26 0.93
C LEU A 27 -22.93 -22.42 1.63
N SER A 28 -23.48 -21.36 2.16
CA SER A 28 -24.90 -21.38 2.49
C SER A 28 -25.70 -20.85 1.31
N LEU A 29 -26.69 -21.61 0.85
CA LEU A 29 -27.49 -21.35 -0.34
C LEU A 29 -28.30 -20.05 -0.31
N SER A 30 -28.36 -19.35 0.80
CA SER A 30 -29.18 -18.15 0.98
C SER A 30 -28.41 -16.83 1.18
N ASP A 31 -27.16 -16.90 1.58
CA ASP A 31 -26.31 -15.70 1.82
C ASP A 31 -24.87 -16.02 1.47
N THR A 32 -24.52 -15.84 0.21
CA THR A 32 -23.13 -15.97 -0.20
C THR A 32 -22.34 -14.74 0.25
N VAL A 33 -21.68 -14.87 1.38
CA VAL A 33 -20.78 -13.84 1.91
C VAL A 33 -19.36 -14.20 1.51
N ILE A 34 -18.70 -13.25 0.88
CA ILE A 34 -17.31 -13.41 0.44
C ILE A 34 -16.40 -12.47 1.21
N GLN A 35 -15.18 -12.91 1.41
CA GLN A 35 -14.13 -12.05 1.94
C GLN A 35 -13.44 -11.32 0.78
N MET A 36 -13.30 -10.04 0.93
CA MET A 36 -12.52 -9.20 0.03
C MET A 36 -11.33 -8.59 0.76
N THR A 37 -10.30 -8.31 0.02
CA THR A 37 -9.10 -7.66 0.56
C THR A 37 -8.73 -6.47 -0.30
N THR A 38 -8.23 -5.42 0.34
CA THR A 38 -7.59 -4.30 -0.33
C THR A 38 -6.24 -4.02 0.30
N LYS A 39 -5.31 -3.56 -0.50
CA LYS A 39 -3.95 -3.21 -0.05
C LYS A 39 -3.72 -1.73 -0.21
N VAL A 40 -3.02 -1.17 0.74
CA VAL A 40 -2.59 0.23 0.70
C VAL A 40 -1.21 0.33 1.31
N SER A 41 -0.37 1.17 0.73
CA SER A 41 0.95 1.46 1.29
C SER A 41 0.92 2.80 1.98
N VAL A 42 1.61 2.92 3.09
CA VAL A 42 1.75 4.17 3.85
C VAL A 42 3.24 4.51 4.02
N ASP A 43 3.52 5.79 4.22
CA ASP A 43 4.89 6.25 4.45
C ASP A 43 5.50 5.57 5.69
N TYR A 44 6.82 5.33 5.65
CA TYR A 44 7.57 4.74 6.77
C TYR A 44 7.49 5.55 8.08
N ARG A 45 7.13 6.82 7.99
CA ARG A 45 6.96 7.71 9.15
C ARG A 45 5.58 7.63 9.78
N THR A 46 4.68 6.86 9.20
CA THR A 46 3.29 6.73 9.67
C THR A 46 3.23 5.92 10.94
N ASP A 47 2.37 6.33 11.87
CA ASP A 47 1.96 5.50 12.99
C ASP A 47 1.10 4.34 12.46
N ILE A 48 1.68 3.15 12.48
CA ILE A 48 1.06 1.95 11.90
C ILE A 48 -0.17 1.52 12.68
N ASP A 49 -0.15 1.60 13.99
CA ASP A 49 -1.29 1.22 14.82
C ASP A 49 -2.50 2.12 14.55
N LEU A 50 -2.25 3.41 14.37
CA LEU A 50 -3.28 4.36 13.96
C LEU A 50 -3.80 4.04 12.55
N ALA A 51 -2.91 3.78 11.60
CA ALA A 51 -3.28 3.46 10.23
C ALA A 51 -4.14 2.20 10.14
N LEU A 52 -3.79 1.16 10.87
CA LEU A 52 -4.57 -0.08 10.94
C LEU A 52 -5.98 0.16 11.50
N ARG A 53 -6.10 0.92 12.58
CA ARG A 53 -7.43 1.29 13.14
C ARG A 53 -8.27 2.09 12.15
N LEU A 54 -7.66 3.04 11.46
CA LEU A 54 -8.35 3.84 10.45
C LEU A 54 -8.85 3.00 9.27
N LEU A 55 -8.09 2.00 8.86
CA LEU A 55 -8.52 1.06 7.82
C LEU A 55 -9.78 0.27 8.27
N GLU A 56 -9.77 -0.24 9.47
CA GLU A 56 -10.91 -0.99 10.02
C GLU A 56 -12.15 -0.10 10.18
N GLU A 57 -11.97 1.10 10.73
CA GLU A 57 -13.06 2.08 10.87
C GLU A 57 -13.63 2.53 9.52
N ALA A 58 -12.77 2.73 8.53
CA ALA A 58 -13.21 3.09 7.18
C ALA A 58 -14.09 2.00 6.56
N ALA A 59 -13.71 0.74 6.72
CA ALA A 59 -14.52 -0.38 6.26
C ALA A 59 -15.86 -0.48 7.01
N LEU A 60 -15.85 -0.28 8.32
CA LEU A 60 -17.06 -0.28 9.14
C LEU A 60 -18.03 0.85 8.77
N GLY A 61 -17.54 1.94 8.24
CA GLY A 61 -18.35 3.07 7.76
C GLY A 61 -19.07 2.81 6.44
N VAL A 62 -18.75 1.75 5.72
CA VAL A 62 -19.40 1.40 4.45
C VAL A 62 -20.58 0.47 4.70
N ASP A 63 -21.78 0.86 4.24
CA ASP A 63 -23.03 0.16 4.53
C ASP A 63 -23.06 -1.29 4.03
N LYS A 64 -22.42 -1.55 2.91
CA LYS A 64 -22.40 -2.87 2.27
C LYS A 64 -21.38 -3.84 2.86
N VAL A 65 -20.51 -3.35 3.72
CA VAL A 65 -19.58 -4.22 4.47
C VAL A 65 -20.33 -4.92 5.60
N ARG A 66 -20.22 -6.23 5.64
CA ARG A 66 -20.88 -7.03 6.67
C ARG A 66 -20.23 -6.79 8.03
N LYS A 67 -21.09 -6.63 9.01
CA LYS A 67 -20.73 -6.42 10.42
C LYS A 67 -21.34 -7.55 11.22
N GLY A 68 -20.52 -8.32 11.88
CA GLY A 68 -20.98 -9.43 12.70
C GLY A 68 -19.88 -9.93 13.63
N PRO A 69 -20.19 -10.73 14.64
CA PRO A 69 -19.20 -11.15 15.63
C PRO A 69 -18.04 -11.94 15.01
N ASP A 70 -18.30 -12.66 13.93
CA ASP A 70 -17.29 -13.48 13.25
C ASP A 70 -16.78 -12.85 11.94
N ARG A 71 -17.21 -11.62 11.60
CA ARG A 71 -16.97 -10.99 10.31
C ARG A 71 -16.60 -9.52 10.46
N VAL A 72 -15.72 -9.24 11.38
CA VAL A 72 -15.21 -7.90 11.62
C VAL A 72 -14.10 -7.60 10.59
N PRO A 73 -14.11 -6.44 9.96
CA PRO A 73 -12.97 -6.01 9.16
C PRO A 73 -11.69 -6.05 9.99
N ALA A 74 -10.64 -6.59 9.40
CA ALA A 74 -9.34 -6.72 10.06
C ALA A 74 -8.23 -6.16 9.17
N ALA A 75 -7.46 -5.26 9.71
CA ALA A 75 -6.30 -4.69 9.04
C ALA A 75 -5.02 -5.30 9.60
N THR A 76 -4.09 -5.59 8.71
CA THR A 76 -2.80 -6.16 9.06
C THR A 76 -1.67 -5.49 8.29
N MET A 77 -0.52 -5.41 8.93
CA MET A 77 0.72 -5.04 8.25
C MET A 77 1.26 -6.27 7.51
N VAL A 78 1.48 -6.14 6.22
CA VAL A 78 1.88 -7.27 5.36
C VAL A 78 3.38 -7.33 5.17
N ALA A 79 3.98 -6.20 4.82
CA ALA A 79 5.39 -6.16 4.48
C ALA A 79 5.96 -4.75 4.52
N PHE A 80 7.28 -4.69 4.55
CA PHE A 80 8.02 -3.46 4.25
C PHE A 80 8.24 -3.39 2.74
N GLY A 81 7.51 -2.51 2.07
CA GLY A 81 7.61 -2.32 0.64
C GLY A 81 8.75 -1.40 0.24
N ALA A 82 9.01 -1.32 -1.06
CA ALA A 82 10.06 -0.46 -1.61
C ALA A 82 9.80 1.04 -1.34
N ASP A 83 8.54 1.44 -1.36
CA ASP A 83 8.13 2.85 -1.25
C ASP A 83 7.52 3.18 0.12
N GLY A 84 7.11 2.19 0.88
CA GLY A 84 6.45 2.36 2.17
C GLY A 84 6.09 1.04 2.82
N ILE A 85 5.30 1.10 3.85
CA ILE A 85 4.82 -0.08 4.58
C ILE A 85 3.51 -0.53 3.95
N ASP A 86 3.43 -1.79 3.58
CA ASP A 86 2.25 -2.38 2.97
C ASP A 86 1.29 -2.88 4.03
N LEU A 87 0.07 -2.36 3.99
CA LEU A 87 -1.03 -2.75 4.85
C LEU A 87 -2.10 -3.45 4.02
N GLN A 88 -2.79 -4.37 4.62
CA GLN A 88 -3.90 -5.08 4.00
C GLN A 88 -5.13 -5.01 4.91
N LEU A 89 -6.26 -4.72 4.32
CA LEU A 89 -7.56 -4.74 4.98
C LEU A 89 -8.40 -5.86 4.40
N GLY A 90 -8.83 -6.79 5.23
CA GLY A 90 -9.83 -7.80 4.90
C GLY A 90 -11.19 -7.39 5.42
N PHE A 91 -12.22 -7.57 4.61
CA PHE A 91 -13.61 -7.29 4.99
C PHE A 91 -14.57 -8.22 4.27
N TRP A 92 -15.80 -8.32 4.77
CA TRP A 92 -16.81 -9.25 4.29
C TRP A 92 -17.93 -8.50 3.59
N VAL A 93 -18.33 -8.99 2.43
CA VAL A 93 -19.43 -8.42 1.64
C VAL A 93 -20.37 -9.53 1.18
N ASN A 94 -21.62 -9.14 0.85
CA ASN A 94 -22.53 -10.05 0.18
C ASN A 94 -22.19 -10.08 -1.32
N GLU A 95 -22.10 -11.24 -1.91
CA GLU A 95 -21.77 -11.40 -3.33
C GLU A 95 -22.71 -10.64 -4.26
N LEU A 96 -23.98 -10.51 -3.86
CA LEU A 96 -25.01 -9.83 -4.64
C LEU A 96 -24.90 -8.30 -4.65
N ASP A 97 -24.10 -7.70 -3.76
CA ASP A 97 -24.02 -6.25 -3.59
C ASP A 97 -23.09 -5.54 -4.57
N GLY A 98 -22.50 -6.25 -5.51
CA GLY A 98 -21.58 -5.65 -6.48
C GLY A 98 -20.19 -5.40 -5.89
N ARG A 99 -19.32 -6.39 -5.97
CA ARG A 99 -17.97 -6.38 -5.39
C ARG A 99 -17.14 -5.14 -5.74
N GLY A 100 -17.16 -4.75 -7.02
CA GLY A 100 -16.38 -3.59 -7.47
C GLY A 100 -16.84 -2.29 -6.86
N THR A 101 -18.14 -2.10 -6.71
CA THR A 101 -18.70 -0.89 -6.09
C THR A 101 -18.36 -0.83 -4.60
N VAL A 102 -18.51 -1.94 -3.89
CA VAL A 102 -18.18 -1.98 -2.45
C VAL A 102 -16.68 -1.76 -2.24
N LEU A 103 -15.84 -2.40 -3.03
CA LEU A 103 -14.40 -2.19 -2.96
C LEU A 103 -14.01 -0.74 -3.22
N SER A 104 -14.62 -0.12 -4.23
CA SER A 104 -14.41 1.31 -4.52
C SER A 104 -14.82 2.19 -3.35
N ASN A 105 -15.97 1.92 -2.74
CA ASN A 105 -16.45 2.69 -1.59
C ASN A 105 -15.54 2.54 -0.37
N VAL A 106 -15.05 1.34 -0.11
CA VAL A 106 -14.07 1.09 0.97
C VAL A 106 -12.77 1.85 0.70
N ASN A 107 -12.24 1.77 -0.51
CA ASN A 107 -11.01 2.48 -0.88
C ASN A 107 -11.17 4.00 -0.76
N ARG A 108 -12.32 4.54 -1.14
CA ARG A 108 -12.63 5.97 -0.98
C ARG A 108 -12.75 6.37 0.48
N ALA A 109 -13.36 5.53 1.32
CA ALA A 109 -13.45 5.76 2.75
C ALA A 109 -12.05 5.76 3.41
N ILE A 110 -11.19 4.83 3.00
CA ILE A 110 -9.79 4.78 3.44
C ILE A 110 -9.07 6.08 3.04
N TRP A 111 -9.20 6.48 1.80
CA TRP A 111 -8.56 7.70 1.30
C TRP A 111 -8.97 8.94 2.10
N ARG A 112 -10.27 9.12 2.34
CA ARG A 112 -10.79 10.23 3.16
C ARG A 112 -10.24 10.19 4.58
N SER A 113 -10.27 9.03 5.21
CA SER A 113 -9.76 8.85 6.57
C SER A 113 -8.28 9.18 6.67
N PHE A 114 -7.49 8.75 5.70
CA PHE A 114 -6.06 9.05 5.66
C PHE A 114 -5.79 10.54 5.43
N GLN A 115 -6.58 11.20 4.59
CA GLN A 115 -6.46 12.64 4.38
C GLN A 115 -6.79 13.43 5.67
N GLU A 116 -7.85 13.06 6.37
CA GLU A 116 -8.25 13.70 7.62
C GLU A 116 -7.20 13.55 8.73
N HIS A 117 -6.50 12.44 8.77
CA HIS A 117 -5.47 12.15 9.77
C HIS A 117 -4.05 12.40 9.28
N GLN A 118 -3.89 13.03 8.13
CA GLN A 118 -2.59 13.37 7.54
C GLN A 118 -1.66 12.17 7.32
N ILE A 119 -2.24 11.02 7.01
CA ILE A 119 -1.48 9.83 6.63
C ILE A 119 -1.16 9.92 5.15
N ASN A 120 0.12 9.90 4.82
CA ASN A 120 0.57 9.98 3.45
C ASN A 120 0.63 8.59 2.81
N VAL A 121 0.02 8.48 1.63
CA VAL A 121 0.26 7.36 0.73
C VAL A 121 1.49 7.73 -0.10
N PRO A 122 2.58 6.96 -0.02
CA PRO A 122 3.82 7.35 -0.65
C PRO A 122 3.72 7.28 -2.17
N PHE A 123 4.31 8.27 -2.82
CA PHE A 123 4.68 8.15 -4.22
C PHE A 123 5.90 7.23 -4.35
N PRO A 124 6.13 6.60 -5.52
CA PRO A 124 7.35 5.86 -5.75
C PRO A 124 8.57 6.71 -5.40
N GLN A 125 9.30 6.32 -4.37
CA GLN A 125 10.50 7.02 -3.92
C GLN A 125 11.71 6.19 -4.29
N ARG A 126 12.66 6.81 -4.97
CA ARG A 126 13.97 6.22 -5.25
C ARG A 126 15.03 7.07 -4.57
N GLU A 127 15.73 6.49 -3.62
CA GLU A 127 16.95 7.07 -3.10
C GLU A 127 18.09 6.71 -4.05
N ILE A 128 18.59 7.71 -4.77
CA ILE A 128 19.74 7.54 -5.65
C ILE A 128 20.96 8.06 -4.90
N ARG A 129 21.82 7.15 -4.49
CA ARG A 129 23.17 7.49 -4.06
C ARG A 129 24.08 7.47 -5.27
N LEU A 130 24.52 8.65 -5.68
CA LEU A 130 25.58 8.76 -6.67
C LEU A 130 26.91 8.50 -5.95
N ILE A 131 27.39 7.27 -6.03
CA ILE A 131 28.75 6.93 -5.64
C ILE A 131 29.62 7.04 -6.88
N ASP A 132 30.05 8.25 -7.15
CA ASP A 132 31.06 8.49 -8.18
C ASP A 132 32.39 8.72 -7.47
N GLU A 133 33.34 7.86 -7.68
CA GLU A 133 34.69 8.02 -7.14
C GLU A 133 35.38 9.31 -7.67
N GLN A 134 34.82 9.86 -8.74
CA GLN A 134 35.29 11.15 -9.32
C GLN A 134 34.50 12.34 -8.79
N TYR A 135 33.49 12.11 -7.94
CA TYR A 135 32.71 13.20 -7.38
C TYR A 135 33.50 13.93 -6.30
N GLN A 136 34.05 15.05 -6.68
CA GLN A 136 34.62 16.00 -5.73
C GLN A 136 33.53 17.02 -5.34
N PRO A 137 33.29 17.20 -4.04
CA PRO A 137 32.38 18.24 -3.58
C PRO A 137 32.76 19.61 -4.16
N VAL A 138 31.76 20.37 -4.50
CA VAL A 138 31.96 21.72 -5.13
C VAL A 138 32.88 22.60 -4.29
N LYS A 139 32.88 22.44 -2.96
CA LYS A 139 33.78 23.17 -2.07
C LYS A 139 35.27 22.87 -2.32
N GLU A 140 35.59 21.62 -2.57
CA GLU A 140 36.95 21.22 -2.88
C GLU A 140 37.42 21.75 -4.24
N ARG A 141 36.52 21.72 -5.21
CA ARG A 141 36.80 22.30 -6.53
C ARG A 141 37.07 23.81 -6.47
N LEU A 142 36.30 24.52 -5.66
CA LEU A 142 36.45 25.94 -5.47
C LEU A 142 37.77 26.28 -4.74
N ASN A 143 38.16 25.46 -3.77
CA ASN A 143 39.45 25.66 -3.09
C ASN A 143 40.64 25.36 -3.97
N THR A 144 40.55 24.36 -4.83
CA THR A 144 41.58 24.03 -5.80
C THR A 144 41.66 25.09 -6.87
N ALA A 145 40.56 25.70 -7.26
CA ALA A 145 40.53 26.80 -8.20
C ALA A 145 40.99 28.13 -7.61
N LYS A 146 40.84 28.36 -6.33
CA LYS A 146 41.30 29.58 -5.64
C LYS A 146 42.78 29.59 -5.33
N ASN A 147 43.42 28.45 -5.40
CA ASN A 147 44.86 28.36 -5.02
C ASN A 147 45.73 27.75 -6.14
N PRO A 148 45.52 28.10 -7.41
CA PRO A 148 46.14 27.33 -8.46
C PRO A 148 47.56 27.68 -8.75
N ALA A 149 48.18 28.60 -8.12
CA ALA A 149 49.40 29.04 -8.71
C ALA A 149 50.34 29.84 -7.83
N LYS A 150 50.30 29.64 -6.57
CA LYS A 150 51.34 30.21 -5.69
C LYS A 150 52.69 29.55 -5.87
N SER A 151 52.77 28.45 -6.58
CA SER A 151 54.02 27.75 -6.81
C SER A 151 54.77 28.21 -8.05
N ASP A 152 54.13 28.96 -8.97
CA ASP A 152 54.71 29.32 -10.23
C ASP A 152 55.14 30.78 -10.32
N ILE A 153 54.97 31.54 -9.27
CA ILE A 153 55.53 32.87 -9.15
C ILE A 153 56.87 32.77 -8.43
N GLY A 154 57.73 32.00 -9.02
CA GLY A 154 59.12 32.14 -8.68
C GLY A 154 59.71 33.36 -9.34
N PRO A 155 60.72 33.94 -8.79
CA PRO A 155 61.38 35.08 -9.43
C PRO A 155 62.00 34.76 -10.78
#